data_85cd263ffdd6f0a9cc1cc7148315ce54
#
_entry.id   85cd263ffdd6f0a9cc1cc7148315ce54
#
_cell.length_a   1.000
_cell.length_b   1.000
_cell.length_c   1.000
_cell.angle_alpha   90.00
_cell.angle_beta   90.00
_cell.angle_gamma   90.00
#
_symmetry.space_group_name_H-M   'P 1'
#
loop_
_entity.id
_entity.type
_entity.pdbx_description
1 polymer ?
#
loop_
_entity_poly.entity_id
_entity_poly.type
_entity_poly.pdbx_seq_one_letter_code
_entity_poly.pdbx_strand_id
1 'polypeptide(L)'
;MSEVVLASASPRRRQLLSLLLAEFRCSPMDVDESLLSGETPESYVLRLARLKAQAALEPGRVVIGSDTTVCLRGELLHKPQDYDDAYGMLSRLSGQTHQVFTAIAIAKDSMIRDAVVTTDVVFDSLDDELIDTYINTGECWDKAGAYGIQGFAGSFVIGIKGSFSSVVGLPLREARQLLGEFGVELTPASDRRSLSDA
;
A
#
# COMPACT_ATOMS: atom_id res chain seq x y z
N MET A 1 -24.39 -1.85 12.98
CA MET A 1 -23.03 -2.23 12.51
C MET A 1 -22.11 -1.06 12.80
N SER A 2 -20.87 -1.30 13.19
CA SER A 2 -19.88 -0.21 13.39
C SER A 2 -19.52 0.41 12.05
N GLU A 3 -19.39 1.74 11.98
CA GLU A 3 -18.89 2.44 10.79
C GLU A 3 -17.43 2.05 10.56
N VAL A 4 -17.08 1.66 9.33
CA VAL A 4 -15.70 1.36 8.95
C VAL A 4 -15.07 2.57 8.27
N VAL A 5 -13.87 2.95 8.69
CA VAL A 5 -13.12 4.10 8.18
C VAL A 5 -11.77 3.66 7.67
N LEU A 6 -11.41 4.03 6.45
CA LEU A 6 -10.07 3.91 5.90
C LEU A 6 -9.30 5.22 6.10
N ALA A 7 -8.29 5.21 6.97
CA ALA A 7 -7.44 6.38 7.26
C ALA A 7 -6.36 6.56 6.17
N SER A 8 -6.78 6.76 4.93
CA SER A 8 -5.89 6.90 3.78
C SER A 8 -6.51 7.68 2.64
N ALA A 9 -5.70 8.51 1.97
CA ALA A 9 -6.06 9.18 0.71
C ALA A 9 -5.78 8.31 -0.53
N SER A 10 -5.11 7.16 -0.37
CA SER A 10 -4.69 6.33 -1.51
C SER A 10 -5.88 5.74 -2.26
N PRO A 11 -6.06 6.07 -3.56
CA PRO A 11 -7.13 5.48 -4.37
C PRO A 11 -6.94 3.97 -4.53
N ARG A 12 -5.71 3.49 -4.54
CA ARG A 12 -5.39 2.06 -4.63
C ARG A 12 -5.85 1.28 -3.40
N ARG A 13 -5.61 1.80 -2.20
CA ARG A 13 -6.10 1.21 -0.94
C ARG A 13 -7.62 1.19 -0.88
N ARG A 14 -8.26 2.27 -1.32
CA ARG A 14 -9.71 2.35 -1.43
C ARG A 14 -10.26 1.28 -2.37
N GLN A 15 -9.66 1.13 -3.56
CA GLN A 15 -10.04 0.12 -4.55
C GLN A 15 -9.86 -1.31 -4.00
N LEU A 16 -8.74 -1.59 -3.31
CA LEU A 16 -8.52 -2.90 -2.69
C LEU A 16 -9.53 -3.17 -1.58
N LEU A 17 -9.80 -2.21 -0.70
CA LEU A 17 -10.76 -2.40 0.38
C LEU A 17 -12.18 -2.61 -0.13
N SER A 18 -12.58 -2.01 -1.25
CA SER A 18 -13.89 -2.22 -1.87
C SER A 18 -14.12 -3.66 -2.34
N LEU A 19 -13.06 -4.46 -2.50
CA LEU A 19 -13.18 -5.90 -2.75
C LEU A 19 -13.65 -6.69 -1.51
N LEU A 20 -13.53 -6.12 -0.33
CA LEU A 20 -13.94 -6.72 0.94
C LEU A 20 -15.21 -6.09 1.51
N LEU A 21 -15.38 -4.77 1.32
CA LEU A 21 -16.44 -3.96 1.91
C LEU A 21 -17.08 -3.05 0.87
N ALA A 22 -18.40 -3.15 0.70
CA ALA A 22 -19.14 -2.27 -0.20
C ALA A 22 -19.24 -0.84 0.34
N GLU A 23 -19.30 -0.68 1.66
CA GLU A 23 -19.49 0.60 2.33
C GLU A 23 -18.40 0.83 3.38
N PHE A 24 -17.68 1.93 3.23
CA PHE A 24 -16.74 2.49 4.21
C PHE A 24 -16.46 3.95 3.89
N ARG A 25 -16.02 4.69 4.88
CA ARG A 25 -15.61 6.10 4.72
C ARG A 25 -14.10 6.19 4.55
N CYS A 26 -13.64 7.14 3.72
CA CYS A 26 -12.22 7.54 3.67
C CYS A 26 -12.01 8.80 4.50
N SER A 27 -11.04 8.77 5.42
CA SER A 27 -10.65 9.89 6.27
C SER A 27 -9.12 9.95 6.35
N PRO A 28 -8.46 10.57 5.36
CA PRO A 28 -7.00 10.72 5.38
C PRO A 28 -6.55 11.48 6.63
N MET A 29 -5.46 11.02 7.23
CA MET A 29 -4.86 11.66 8.39
C MET A 29 -3.44 12.11 8.05
N ASP A 30 -3.11 13.32 8.48
CA ASP A 30 -1.75 13.81 8.43
C ASP A 30 -1.03 13.36 9.70
N VAL A 31 0.03 12.57 9.52
CA VAL A 31 0.87 12.05 10.60
C VAL A 31 2.34 12.24 10.24
N ASP A 32 3.19 12.35 11.25
CA ASP A 32 4.64 12.43 11.02
C ASP A 32 5.16 11.08 10.48
N GLU A 33 5.54 11.09 9.20
CA GLU A 33 6.12 9.95 8.49
C GLU A 33 7.66 9.92 8.53
N SER A 34 8.31 10.78 9.33
CA SER A 34 9.77 10.81 9.46
C SER A 34 10.30 9.44 9.94
N LEU A 35 11.40 8.98 9.33
CA LEU A 35 12.10 7.77 9.76
C LEU A 35 12.79 8.01 11.11
N LEU A 36 12.58 7.13 12.08
CA LEU A 36 13.24 7.19 13.37
C LEU A 36 14.61 6.49 13.32
N SER A 37 15.55 6.96 14.14
CA SER A 37 16.89 6.37 14.21
C SER A 37 16.83 4.89 14.57
N GLY A 38 17.44 4.03 13.77
CA GLY A 38 17.50 2.58 13.98
C GLY A 38 16.20 1.83 13.64
N GLU A 39 15.23 2.47 13.02
CA GLU A 39 13.97 1.84 12.63
C GLU A 39 14.17 0.91 11.43
N THR A 40 13.69 -0.33 11.54
CA THR A 40 13.68 -1.26 10.40
C THR A 40 12.51 -0.97 9.45
N PRO A 41 12.55 -1.43 8.18
CA PRO A 41 11.44 -1.24 7.25
C PRO A 41 10.10 -1.74 7.80
N GLU A 42 10.10 -2.89 8.50
CA GLU A 42 8.90 -3.46 9.12
C GLU A 42 8.37 -2.58 10.25
N SER A 43 9.26 -2.12 11.16
CA SER A 43 8.87 -1.27 12.29
C SER A 43 8.36 0.08 11.82
N TYR A 44 8.96 0.63 10.75
CA TYR A 44 8.56 1.88 10.13
C TYR A 44 7.11 1.82 9.58
N VAL A 45 6.82 0.87 8.69
CA VAL A 45 5.46 0.77 8.13
C VAL A 45 4.43 0.41 9.19
N LEU A 46 4.79 -0.41 10.18
CA LEU A 46 3.92 -0.80 11.28
C LEU A 46 3.56 0.40 12.16
N ARG A 47 4.55 1.21 12.54
CA ARG A 47 4.33 2.44 13.30
C ARG A 47 3.40 3.39 12.54
N LEU A 48 3.65 3.62 11.25
CA LEU A 48 2.83 4.52 10.45
C LEU A 48 1.40 4.00 10.26
N ALA A 49 1.22 2.71 10.04
CA ALA A 49 -0.12 2.11 9.95
C ALA A 49 -0.91 2.31 11.24
N ARG A 50 -0.28 2.08 12.41
CA ARG A 50 -0.89 2.31 13.73
C ARG A 50 -1.22 3.79 13.97
N LEU A 51 -0.28 4.70 13.68
CA LEU A 51 -0.49 6.14 13.84
C LEU A 51 -1.67 6.63 12.99
N LYS A 52 -1.76 6.19 11.72
CA LYS A 52 -2.89 6.54 10.84
C LYS A 52 -4.21 6.01 11.38
N ALA A 53 -4.25 4.76 11.87
CA ALA A 53 -5.46 4.20 12.47
C ALA A 53 -5.88 4.94 13.73
N GLN A 54 -4.93 5.25 14.62
CA GLN A 54 -5.19 5.96 15.87
C GLN A 54 -5.64 7.40 15.65
N ALA A 55 -5.03 8.12 14.70
CA ALA A 55 -5.35 9.52 14.42
C ALA A 55 -6.80 9.71 13.89
N ALA A 56 -7.37 8.71 13.23
CA ALA A 56 -8.75 8.73 12.75
C ALA A 56 -9.75 8.04 13.70
N LEU A 57 -9.29 7.58 14.88
CA LEU A 57 -10.12 6.80 15.80
C LEU A 57 -11.15 7.67 16.49
N GLU A 58 -12.42 7.26 16.40
CA GLU A 58 -13.55 7.82 17.11
C GLU A 58 -14.36 6.71 17.79
N PRO A 59 -15.08 6.97 18.89
CA PRO A 59 -15.84 5.96 19.61
C PRO A 59 -16.78 5.15 18.71
N GLY A 60 -16.75 3.83 18.83
CA GLY A 60 -17.61 2.92 18.09
C GLY A 60 -17.26 2.69 16.62
N ARG A 61 -16.22 3.34 16.08
CA ARG A 61 -15.73 3.14 14.71
C ARG A 61 -14.66 2.06 14.65
N VAL A 62 -14.62 1.35 13.54
CA VAL A 62 -13.51 0.47 13.16
C VAL A 62 -12.65 1.22 12.15
N VAL A 63 -11.41 1.53 12.51
CA VAL A 63 -10.51 2.34 11.68
C VAL A 63 -9.37 1.49 11.14
N ILE A 64 -9.14 1.58 9.83
CA ILE A 64 -8.08 0.88 9.10
C ILE A 64 -7.01 1.89 8.72
N GLY A 65 -5.79 1.70 9.24
CA GLY A 65 -4.57 2.37 8.79
C GLY A 65 -3.69 1.42 8.00
N SER A 66 -2.97 1.92 7.03
CA SER A 66 -2.00 1.13 6.26
C SER A 66 -0.85 2.00 5.80
N ASP A 67 0.34 1.42 5.72
CA ASP A 67 1.51 2.05 5.15
C ASP A 67 2.32 1.08 4.30
N THR A 68 3.07 1.62 3.31
CA THR A 68 3.83 0.81 2.35
C THR A 68 5.13 1.50 2.03
N THR A 69 6.24 0.76 2.07
CA THR A 69 7.54 1.24 1.65
C THR A 69 8.27 0.21 0.79
N VAL A 70 9.18 0.71 -0.05
CA VAL A 70 10.09 -0.11 -0.88
C VAL A 70 11.47 -0.10 -0.25
N CYS A 71 12.11 -1.25 -0.17
CA CYS A 71 13.44 -1.40 0.38
C CYS A 71 14.36 -2.14 -0.59
N LEU A 72 15.50 -1.55 -0.92
CA LEU A 72 16.56 -2.18 -1.70
C LEU A 72 17.81 -2.30 -0.86
N ARG A 73 18.25 -3.54 -0.59
CA ARG A 73 19.49 -3.82 0.18
C ARG A 73 19.54 -3.10 1.54
N GLY A 74 18.40 -3.01 2.25
CA GLY A 74 18.29 -2.37 3.54
C GLY A 74 18.05 -0.85 3.51
N GLU A 75 18.05 -0.22 2.35
CA GLU A 75 17.76 1.21 2.18
C GLU A 75 16.32 1.42 1.75
N LEU A 76 15.61 2.32 2.43
CA LEU A 76 14.24 2.69 2.09
C LEU A 76 14.24 3.64 0.88
N LEU A 77 13.40 3.31 -0.11
CA LEU A 77 13.13 4.16 -1.25
C LEU A 77 11.77 4.84 -1.05
N HIS A 78 11.83 6.12 -0.74
CA HIS A 78 10.64 6.96 -0.53
C HIS A 78 9.97 7.35 -1.87
N LYS A 79 9.01 8.27 -1.81
CA LYS A 79 8.46 8.88 -3.02
C LYS A 79 9.51 9.79 -3.65
N PRO A 80 9.66 9.78 -4.98
CA PRO A 80 10.62 10.63 -5.65
C PRO A 80 10.24 12.10 -5.50
N GLN A 81 11.25 12.96 -5.36
CA GLN A 81 11.08 14.40 -5.21
C GLN A 81 11.07 15.11 -6.56
N ASP A 82 11.83 14.59 -7.51
CA ASP A 82 12.00 15.13 -8.86
C ASP A 82 12.35 14.01 -9.86
N TYR A 83 12.62 14.42 -11.10
CA TYR A 83 12.94 13.51 -12.19
C TYR A 83 14.22 12.70 -11.91
N ASP A 84 15.28 13.36 -11.46
CA ASP A 84 16.57 12.73 -11.23
C ASP A 84 16.48 11.70 -10.09
N ASP A 85 15.72 11.99 -9.05
CA ASP A 85 15.46 11.08 -7.95
C ASP A 85 14.64 9.85 -8.42
N ALA A 86 13.59 10.07 -9.23
CA ALA A 86 12.81 8.97 -9.81
C ALA A 86 13.68 8.10 -10.73
N TYR A 87 14.49 8.70 -11.59
CA TYR A 87 15.40 8.00 -12.48
C TYR A 87 16.45 7.19 -11.69
N GLY A 88 17.04 7.81 -10.67
CA GLY A 88 18.01 7.15 -9.80
C GLY A 88 17.42 5.93 -9.05
N MET A 89 16.18 6.04 -8.55
CA MET A 89 15.47 4.91 -7.91
C MET A 89 15.24 3.77 -8.90
N LEU A 90 14.69 4.05 -10.08
CA LEU A 90 14.39 3.04 -11.10
C LEU A 90 15.64 2.36 -11.64
N SER A 91 16.72 3.12 -11.90
CA SER A 91 18.03 2.60 -12.32
C SER A 91 18.61 1.64 -11.27
N ARG A 92 18.44 1.94 -9.98
CA ARG A 92 18.90 1.08 -8.89
C ARG A 92 18.06 -0.19 -8.76
N LEU A 93 16.77 -0.13 -9.09
CA LEU A 93 15.85 -1.28 -9.06
C LEU A 93 16.00 -2.17 -10.28
N SER A 94 16.50 -1.65 -11.41
CA SER A 94 16.71 -2.37 -12.67
C SER A 94 17.52 -3.66 -12.47
N GLY A 95 16.97 -4.79 -12.91
CA GLY A 95 17.61 -6.11 -12.79
C GLY A 95 17.76 -6.62 -11.36
N GLN A 96 17.09 -6.02 -10.36
CA GLN A 96 17.24 -6.38 -8.96
C GLN A 96 15.98 -7.03 -8.38
N THR A 97 16.19 -7.80 -7.31
CA THR A 97 15.13 -8.15 -6.37
C THR A 97 15.12 -7.15 -5.24
N HIS A 98 13.97 -6.55 -4.98
CA HIS A 98 13.76 -5.64 -3.87
C HIS A 98 12.57 -6.08 -3.03
N GLN A 99 12.41 -5.51 -1.86
CA GLN A 99 11.35 -5.84 -0.93
C GLN A 99 10.34 -4.70 -0.82
N VAL A 100 9.07 -5.07 -0.79
CA VAL A 100 7.97 -4.17 -0.46
C VAL A 100 7.40 -4.60 0.88
N PHE A 101 7.41 -3.68 1.83
CA PHE A 101 6.84 -3.86 3.16
C PHE A 101 5.52 -3.10 3.23
N THR A 102 4.45 -3.80 3.60
CA THR A 102 3.15 -3.16 3.82
C THR A 102 2.59 -3.60 5.15
N ALA A 103 2.26 -2.63 5.99
CA ALA A 103 1.55 -2.86 7.24
C ALA A 103 0.09 -2.46 7.12
N ILE A 104 -0.74 -3.18 7.85
CA ILE A 104 -2.13 -2.84 8.14
C ILE A 104 -2.32 -2.82 9.65
N ALA A 105 -3.03 -1.81 10.16
CA ALA A 105 -3.50 -1.76 11.54
C ALA A 105 -4.98 -1.47 11.57
N ILE A 106 -5.74 -2.21 12.38
CA ILE A 106 -7.17 -1.96 12.62
C ILE A 106 -7.35 -1.62 14.09
N ALA A 107 -8.02 -0.51 14.35
CA ALA A 107 -8.29 -0.02 15.68
C ALA A 107 -9.79 0.18 15.92
N LYS A 108 -10.25 -0.13 17.13
CA LYS A 108 -11.59 0.17 17.62
C LYS A 108 -11.52 0.36 19.13
N ASP A 109 -12.02 1.48 19.61
CA ASP A 109 -11.98 1.84 21.03
C ASP A 109 -10.53 1.73 21.59
N SER A 110 -10.27 0.85 22.55
CA SER A 110 -8.91 0.63 23.10
C SER A 110 -8.16 -0.53 22.46
N MET A 111 -8.78 -1.24 21.51
CA MET A 111 -8.18 -2.41 20.88
C MET A 111 -7.53 -2.03 19.55
N ILE A 112 -6.32 -2.55 19.32
CA ILE A 112 -5.63 -2.48 18.04
C ILE A 112 -5.08 -3.87 17.66
N ARG A 113 -5.16 -4.22 16.39
CA ARG A 113 -4.58 -5.41 15.78
C ARG A 113 -3.90 -5.01 14.50
N ASP A 114 -2.79 -5.64 14.19
CA ASP A 114 -2.01 -5.30 13.02
C ASP A 114 -1.26 -6.51 12.45
N ALA A 115 -0.76 -6.33 11.23
CA ALA A 115 0.09 -7.27 10.53
C ALA A 115 1.04 -6.53 9.59
N VAL A 116 2.21 -7.10 9.36
CA VAL A 116 3.17 -6.66 8.33
C VAL A 116 3.33 -7.78 7.32
N VAL A 117 3.33 -7.42 6.04
CA VAL A 117 3.57 -8.34 4.93
C VAL A 117 4.78 -7.85 4.15
N THR A 118 5.76 -8.75 3.99
CA THR A 118 6.93 -8.53 3.15
C THR A 118 6.75 -9.29 1.84
N THR A 119 7.04 -8.63 0.73
CA THR A 119 6.92 -9.21 -0.61
C THR A 119 8.17 -8.89 -1.41
N ASP A 120 8.82 -9.93 -1.94
CA ASP A 120 9.93 -9.76 -2.88
C ASP A 120 9.35 -9.50 -4.28
N VAL A 121 9.89 -8.49 -4.95
CA VAL A 121 9.55 -8.12 -6.33
C VAL A 121 10.83 -8.16 -7.15
N VAL A 122 10.79 -8.88 -8.27
CA VAL A 122 11.93 -9.04 -9.19
C VAL A 122 11.69 -8.20 -10.42
N PHE A 123 12.57 -7.24 -10.69
CA PHE A 123 12.54 -6.41 -11.88
C PHE A 123 13.41 -6.99 -12.99
N ASP A 124 12.96 -6.82 -14.22
CA ASP A 124 13.78 -6.97 -15.41
C ASP A 124 14.84 -5.87 -15.51
N SER A 125 15.80 -6.06 -16.40
CA SER A 125 16.73 -4.99 -16.74
C SER A 125 16.01 -3.88 -17.50
N LEU A 126 16.08 -2.66 -16.99
CA LEU A 126 15.50 -1.46 -17.59
C LEU A 126 16.63 -0.66 -18.23
N ASP A 127 16.49 -0.31 -19.49
CA ASP A 127 17.35 0.66 -20.14
C ASP A 127 16.88 2.10 -19.88
N ASP A 128 17.72 3.05 -20.25
CA ASP A 128 17.48 4.47 -20.00
C ASP A 128 16.21 4.96 -20.71
N GLU A 129 15.96 4.49 -21.96
CA GLU A 129 14.80 4.88 -22.75
C GLU A 129 13.49 4.40 -22.12
N LEU A 130 13.48 3.19 -21.57
CA LEU A 130 12.31 2.62 -20.87
C LEU A 130 12.02 3.36 -19.57
N ILE A 131 13.08 3.70 -18.80
CA ILE A 131 12.95 4.50 -17.56
C ILE A 131 12.39 5.89 -17.89
N ASP A 132 12.95 6.58 -18.88
CA ASP A 132 12.48 7.88 -19.32
C ASP A 132 11.02 7.84 -19.77
N THR A 133 10.68 6.85 -20.59
CA THR A 133 9.31 6.62 -21.06
C THR A 133 8.34 6.48 -19.89
N TYR A 134 8.72 5.70 -18.89
CA TYR A 134 7.87 5.49 -17.71
C TYR A 134 7.71 6.76 -16.87
N ILE A 135 8.79 7.47 -16.57
CA ILE A 135 8.72 8.71 -15.76
C ILE A 135 7.81 9.74 -16.45
N ASN A 136 7.88 9.83 -17.78
CA ASN A 136 7.06 10.74 -18.58
C ASN A 136 5.55 10.39 -18.55
N THR A 137 5.16 9.18 -18.13
CA THR A 137 3.73 8.86 -17.86
C THR A 137 3.18 9.63 -16.65
N GLY A 138 4.04 10.08 -15.76
CA GLY A 138 3.66 10.74 -14.52
C GLY A 138 3.20 9.78 -13.41
N GLU A 139 3.24 8.47 -13.64
CA GLU A 139 2.75 7.48 -12.66
C GLU A 139 3.61 7.35 -11.41
N CYS A 140 4.88 7.77 -11.44
CA CYS A 140 5.87 7.51 -10.40
C CYS A 140 5.71 8.36 -9.14
N TRP A 141 5.16 9.57 -9.24
CA TRP A 141 5.32 10.64 -8.26
C TRP A 141 4.73 10.38 -6.87
N ASP A 142 3.68 9.59 -6.77
CA ASP A 142 2.99 9.31 -5.50
C ASP A 142 3.35 7.96 -4.89
N LYS A 143 4.45 7.33 -5.36
CA LYS A 143 4.78 5.94 -5.05
C LYS A 143 6.18 5.78 -4.47
N ALA A 144 6.30 5.02 -3.38
CA ALA A 144 7.58 4.59 -2.84
C ALA A 144 8.35 3.77 -3.89
N GLY A 145 9.65 4.05 -4.06
CA GLY A 145 10.49 3.42 -5.08
C GLY A 145 10.18 3.87 -6.51
N ALA A 146 9.41 4.96 -6.67
CA ALA A 146 9.06 5.55 -7.96
C ALA A 146 8.33 4.63 -8.93
N TYR A 147 7.60 3.58 -8.48
CA TYR A 147 6.83 2.72 -9.39
C TYR A 147 5.51 2.22 -8.83
N GLY A 148 4.57 1.88 -9.74
CA GLY A 148 3.29 1.27 -9.40
C GLY A 148 3.02 0.02 -10.22
N ILE A 149 2.95 -1.14 -9.54
CA ILE A 149 2.79 -2.45 -10.18
C ILE A 149 1.49 -2.61 -10.99
N GLN A 150 0.48 -1.79 -10.74
CA GLN A 150 -0.81 -1.84 -11.44
C GLN A 150 -0.82 -1.07 -12.77
N GLY A 151 0.17 -0.20 -12.98
CA GLY A 151 0.30 0.62 -14.19
C GLY A 151 1.35 0.08 -15.16
N PHE A 152 1.94 0.98 -15.93
CA PHE A 152 2.97 0.66 -16.92
C PHE A 152 4.14 -0.13 -16.31
N ALA A 153 4.56 0.22 -15.08
CA ALA A 153 5.65 -0.47 -14.39
C ALA A 153 5.34 -1.93 -13.99
N GLY A 154 4.09 -2.38 -14.15
CA GLY A 154 3.79 -3.82 -14.10
C GLY A 154 4.54 -4.62 -15.17
N SER A 155 4.90 -3.99 -16.31
CA SER A 155 5.71 -4.61 -17.36
C SER A 155 7.19 -4.82 -16.99
N PHE A 156 7.66 -4.17 -15.92
CA PHE A 156 9.02 -4.34 -15.41
C PHE A 156 9.19 -5.59 -14.54
N VAL A 157 8.07 -6.16 -14.07
CA VAL A 157 8.07 -7.20 -13.05
C VAL A 157 8.16 -8.59 -13.69
N ILE A 158 9.28 -9.28 -13.45
CA ILE A 158 9.48 -10.69 -13.85
C ILE A 158 8.71 -11.62 -12.91
N GLY A 159 8.65 -11.29 -11.62
CA GLY A 159 8.01 -12.14 -10.63
C GLY A 159 7.81 -11.47 -9.28
N ILE A 160 6.91 -12.08 -8.50
CA ILE A 160 6.58 -11.66 -7.13
C ILE A 160 6.61 -12.91 -6.24
N LYS A 161 7.25 -12.80 -5.07
CA LYS A 161 7.15 -13.81 -4.02
C LYS A 161 6.54 -13.18 -2.78
N GLY A 162 5.26 -13.44 -2.56
CA GLY A 162 4.47 -12.83 -1.47
C GLY A 162 3.07 -12.42 -1.92
N SER A 163 2.62 -11.24 -1.52
CA SER A 163 1.26 -10.75 -1.75
C SER A 163 1.22 -9.60 -2.76
N PHE A 164 0.58 -9.80 -3.90
CA PHE A 164 0.35 -8.75 -4.90
C PHE A 164 -0.41 -7.57 -4.30
N SER A 165 -1.48 -7.83 -3.53
CA SER A 165 -2.27 -6.76 -2.92
C SER A 165 -1.51 -5.93 -1.90
N SER A 166 -0.50 -6.54 -1.23
CA SER A 166 0.41 -5.81 -0.35
C SER A 166 1.33 -4.87 -1.16
N VAL A 167 1.86 -5.30 -2.29
CA VAL A 167 2.65 -4.43 -3.19
C VAL A 167 1.82 -3.24 -3.67
N VAL A 168 0.54 -3.44 -3.95
CA VAL A 168 -0.40 -2.36 -4.31
C VAL A 168 -0.67 -1.42 -3.15
N GLY A 169 -0.61 -1.90 -1.89
CA GLY A 169 -0.67 -1.06 -0.69
C GLY A 169 -1.69 -1.45 0.38
N LEU A 170 -2.39 -2.60 0.25
CA LEU A 170 -3.27 -3.14 1.28
C LEU A 170 -3.26 -4.68 1.22
N PRO A 171 -2.75 -5.39 2.24
CA PRO A 171 -2.70 -6.83 2.26
C PRO A 171 -4.10 -7.41 2.51
N LEU A 172 -4.79 -7.82 1.45
CA LEU A 172 -6.21 -8.21 1.50
C LEU A 172 -6.48 -9.43 2.40
N ARG A 173 -5.57 -10.40 2.44
CA ARG A 173 -5.72 -11.58 3.31
C ARG A 173 -5.72 -11.18 4.78
N GLU A 174 -4.75 -10.38 5.19
CA GLU A 174 -4.58 -9.87 6.55
C GLU A 174 -5.73 -8.89 6.90
N ALA A 175 -6.09 -8.02 5.96
CA ALA A 175 -7.25 -7.13 6.12
C ALA A 175 -8.53 -7.92 6.42
N ARG A 176 -8.81 -8.96 5.65
CA ARG A 176 -9.97 -9.84 5.86
C ARG A 176 -9.95 -10.53 7.23
N GLN A 177 -8.80 -11.05 7.65
CA GLN A 177 -8.65 -11.73 8.92
C GLN A 177 -8.86 -10.75 10.09
N LEU A 178 -8.19 -9.61 10.06
CA LEU A 178 -8.29 -8.60 11.10
C LEU A 178 -9.69 -7.99 11.19
N LEU A 179 -10.37 -7.71 10.07
CA LEU A 179 -11.75 -7.24 10.07
C LEU A 179 -12.69 -8.22 10.81
N GLY A 180 -12.47 -9.53 10.61
CA GLY A 180 -13.22 -10.57 11.32
C GLY A 180 -13.01 -10.53 12.84
N GLU A 181 -11.81 -10.23 13.34
CA GLU A 181 -11.52 -10.08 14.77
C GLU A 181 -12.28 -8.91 15.41
N PHE A 182 -12.62 -7.88 14.63
CA PHE A 182 -13.43 -6.74 15.05
C PHE A 182 -14.94 -6.93 14.79
N GLY A 183 -15.35 -8.11 14.35
CA GLY A 183 -16.75 -8.45 14.08
C GLY A 183 -17.33 -7.72 12.86
N VAL A 184 -16.48 -7.31 11.92
CA VAL A 184 -16.91 -6.69 10.66
C VAL A 184 -17.25 -7.78 9.65
N GLU A 185 -18.52 -7.81 9.20
CA GLU A 185 -18.95 -8.69 8.13
C GLU A 185 -18.42 -8.21 6.78
N LEU A 186 -17.95 -9.17 5.97
CA LEU A 186 -17.50 -8.86 4.63
C LEU A 186 -18.70 -8.66 3.70
N THR A 187 -18.72 -7.54 3.03
CA THR A 187 -19.77 -7.16 2.08
C THR A 187 -19.12 -6.66 0.80
N PRO A 188 -18.49 -7.55 -0.01
CA PRO A 188 -17.80 -7.11 -1.21
C PRO A 188 -18.77 -6.36 -2.13
N ALA A 189 -18.29 -5.29 -2.76
CA ALA A 189 -19.08 -4.57 -3.75
C ALA A 189 -19.48 -5.58 -4.84
N SER A 190 -20.77 -5.87 -4.95
CA SER A 190 -21.27 -6.68 -6.06
C SER A 190 -20.93 -5.96 -7.36
N ASP A 191 -20.31 -6.68 -8.27
CA ASP A 191 -20.04 -6.18 -9.62
C ASP A 191 -21.38 -5.79 -10.24
N ARG A 192 -21.72 -4.49 -10.28
CA ARG A 192 -22.87 -3.98 -11.02
C ARG A 192 -22.53 -3.90 -12.51
N ARG A 193 -21.78 -4.86 -13.02
CA ARG A 193 -21.81 -5.15 -14.45
C ARG A 193 -23.08 -5.95 -14.69
N SER A 194 -24.19 -5.20 -14.89
CA SER A 194 -25.32 -5.75 -15.59
C SER A 194 -24.80 -6.46 -16.83
N LEU A 195 -25.08 -7.75 -16.91
CA LEU A 195 -25.08 -8.52 -18.15
C LEU A 195 -26.14 -7.91 -19.09
N SER A 196 -25.84 -6.72 -19.62
CA SER A 196 -26.56 -6.10 -20.71
C SER A 196 -25.58 -5.93 -21.84
N ASP A 197 -25.21 -7.01 -22.48
CA ASP A 197 -24.80 -7.11 -23.87
C ASP A 197 -24.58 -8.61 -24.17
N ALA A 198 -25.69 -9.30 -24.40
CA ALA A 198 -25.76 -10.51 -25.17
C ALA A 198 -26.38 -10.18 -26.53
#